data_c8869d53a4b59177d3244b4284359876
#
_entry.id   c8869d53a4b59177d3244b4284359876
#
_cell.length_a   1.000
_cell.length_b   1.000
_cell.length_c   1.000
_cell.angle_alpha   90.00
_cell.angle_beta   90.00
_cell.angle_gamma   90.00
#
_symmetry.space_group_name_H-M   'P 1'
#
loop_
_entity.id
_entity.type
_entity.pdbx_description
1 polymer ?
#
loop_
_entity_poly.entity_id
_entity_poly.type
_entity_poly.pdbx_seq_one_letter_code
_entity_poly.pdbx_strand_id
1 'polypeptide(L)'
;PLGRVVRVSIRKVTPKAIFVRLNGNVDGVVFPLHFSDVRLTHPEKKFKPNLELKARIIHTDPMRNRIVLSFKRSLVTSELPLVAHMNEAKVGVITNAVVLRHLQASILVELGGTLRAVIPFSEASATTMLSEQLQQLYPAGKVVKVRITKVEPETGRIMASIKQTSPEFLQHLNVE
;
A
#
# COMPACT_ATOMS: atom_id res chain seq x y z
N PRO A 1 -14.67 -6.68 5.64
CA PRO A 1 -13.56 -7.52 5.24
C PRO A 1 -12.44 -6.74 4.59
N LEU A 2 -11.21 -7.13 4.90
CA LEU A 2 -10.00 -6.48 4.41
C LEU A 2 -9.89 -6.60 2.89
N GLY A 3 -9.42 -5.53 2.26
CA GLY A 3 -9.25 -5.47 0.81
C GLY A 3 -10.47 -5.05 0.03
N ARG A 4 -11.63 -4.96 0.69
CA ARG A 4 -12.88 -4.57 0.04
C ARG A 4 -12.91 -3.06 -0.24
N VAL A 5 -13.45 -2.70 -1.39
CA VAL A 5 -13.71 -1.30 -1.74
C VAL A 5 -15.14 -0.96 -1.30
N VAL A 6 -15.28 0.11 -0.54
CA VAL A 6 -16.56 0.57 -0.02
C VAL A 6 -16.75 2.05 -0.30
N ARG A 7 -17.99 2.49 -0.31
CA ARG A 7 -18.33 3.90 -0.42
C ARG A 7 -18.38 4.52 0.97
N VAL A 8 -17.74 5.66 1.14
CA VAL A 8 -17.65 6.33 2.43
C VAL A 8 -18.05 7.80 2.29
N SER A 9 -18.49 8.40 3.39
CA SER A 9 -18.82 9.82 3.49
C SER A 9 -17.81 10.48 4.42
N ILE A 10 -17.22 11.60 3.99
CA ILE A 10 -16.27 12.34 4.80
C ILE A 10 -17.00 13.08 5.92
N ARG A 11 -16.50 12.89 7.15
CA ARG A 11 -17.06 13.54 8.34
C ARG A 11 -16.21 14.72 8.80
N LYS A 12 -14.89 14.55 8.82
CA LYS A 12 -13.96 15.58 9.30
C LYS A 12 -12.61 15.42 8.60
N VAL A 13 -11.99 16.52 8.25
CA VAL A 13 -10.68 16.54 7.61
C VAL A 13 -9.71 17.31 8.51
N THR A 14 -8.59 16.67 8.86
CA THR A 14 -7.49 17.29 9.58
C THR A 14 -6.19 16.99 8.82
N PRO A 15 -5.09 17.71 9.08
CA PRO A 15 -3.81 17.38 8.45
C PRO A 15 -3.28 15.99 8.82
N LYS A 16 -3.74 15.42 9.94
CA LYS A 16 -3.26 14.14 10.46
C LYS A 16 -4.17 12.97 10.14
N ALA A 17 -5.42 13.21 9.75
CA ALA A 17 -6.37 12.14 9.44
C ALA A 17 -7.63 12.70 8.80
N ILE A 18 -8.27 11.87 7.98
CA ILE A 18 -9.62 12.11 7.47
C ILE A 18 -10.54 11.08 8.10
N PHE A 19 -11.57 11.55 8.80
CA PHE A 19 -12.55 10.68 9.45
C PHE A 19 -13.73 10.50 8.51
N VAL A 20 -14.13 9.25 8.32
CA VAL A 20 -15.18 8.88 7.38
C VAL A 20 -16.23 8.00 8.06
N ARG A 21 -17.41 7.90 7.44
CA ARG A 21 -18.45 6.99 7.86
C ARG A 21 -18.80 6.05 6.72
N LEU A 22 -18.84 4.77 7.05
CA LEU A 22 -19.28 3.71 6.15
C LEU A 22 -20.79 3.47 6.35
N ASN A 23 -21.38 2.64 5.48
CA ASN A 23 -22.77 2.22 5.65
C ASN A 23 -22.95 1.48 6.99
N GLY A 24 -24.09 1.66 7.64
CA GLY A 24 -24.41 1.03 8.91
C GLY A 24 -23.80 1.75 10.11
N ASN A 25 -23.47 3.03 9.97
CA ASN A 25 -22.92 3.88 11.04
C ASN A 25 -21.57 3.39 11.59
N VAL A 26 -20.78 2.74 10.75
CA VAL A 26 -19.43 2.33 11.10
C VAL A 26 -18.46 3.45 10.77
N ASP A 27 -17.59 3.80 11.72
CA ASP A 27 -16.59 4.85 11.53
C ASP A 27 -15.28 4.29 10.99
N GLY A 28 -14.61 5.09 10.15
CA GLY A 28 -13.33 4.77 9.58
C GLY A 28 -12.39 5.96 9.58
N VAL A 29 -11.13 5.69 9.28
CA VAL A 29 -10.09 6.73 9.25
C VAL A 29 -9.17 6.48 8.05
N VAL A 30 -8.71 7.58 7.44
CA VAL A 30 -7.69 7.56 6.39
C VAL A 30 -6.52 8.40 6.89
N PHE A 31 -5.33 7.81 6.92
CA PHE A 31 -4.12 8.51 7.34
C PHE A 31 -3.42 9.19 6.15
N PRO A 32 -2.53 10.17 6.39
CA PRO A 32 -1.99 11.02 5.33
C PRO A 32 -1.32 10.27 4.18
N LEU A 33 -0.63 9.18 4.45
CA LEU A 33 0.00 8.36 3.40
C LEU A 33 -1.03 7.88 2.38
N HIS A 34 -2.28 7.71 2.77
CA HIS A 34 -3.36 7.16 1.97
C HIS A 34 -4.39 8.19 1.51
N PHE A 35 -4.12 9.49 1.66
CA PHE A 35 -5.04 10.53 1.22
C PHE A 35 -5.20 10.55 -0.30
N SER A 36 -4.13 10.35 -1.03
CA SER A 36 -4.11 10.43 -2.50
C SER A 36 -2.84 9.80 -3.04
N ASP A 37 -2.83 9.46 -4.34
CA ASP A 37 -1.61 9.04 -5.03
C ASP A 37 -0.61 10.17 -5.18
N VAL A 38 -1.08 11.41 -5.18
CA VAL A 38 -0.21 12.59 -5.17
C VAL A 38 -0.18 13.20 -3.78
N ARG A 39 0.98 13.74 -3.40
CA ARG A 39 1.11 14.39 -2.11
C ARG A 39 0.24 15.65 -2.04
N LEU A 40 -0.58 15.75 -1.00
CA LEU A 40 -1.44 16.91 -0.75
C LEU A 40 -0.89 17.75 0.38
N THR A 41 -0.67 19.04 0.11
CA THR A 41 -0.26 19.99 1.15
C THR A 41 -1.47 20.56 1.89
N HIS A 42 -2.63 20.61 1.23
CA HIS A 42 -3.87 21.14 1.80
C HIS A 42 -5.01 20.16 1.53
N PRO A 43 -5.09 19.03 2.28
CA PRO A 43 -6.14 18.04 2.04
C PRO A 43 -7.56 18.61 2.22
N GLU A 44 -7.72 19.62 3.08
CA GLU A 44 -9.01 20.27 3.33
C GLU A 44 -9.57 20.99 2.09
N LYS A 45 -8.74 21.29 1.11
CA LYS A 45 -9.20 21.89 -0.15
C LYS A 45 -9.81 20.87 -1.08
N LYS A 46 -9.31 19.64 -1.08
CA LYS A 46 -9.80 18.56 -1.92
C LYS A 46 -10.93 17.78 -1.27
N PHE A 47 -10.81 17.53 0.04
CA PHE A 47 -11.76 16.71 0.79
C PHE A 47 -12.61 17.61 1.67
N LYS A 48 -13.93 17.58 1.44
CA LYS A 48 -14.89 18.39 2.18
C LYS A 48 -15.82 17.48 2.96
N PRO A 49 -16.35 17.93 4.14
CA PRO A 49 -17.38 17.16 4.84
C PRO A 49 -18.55 16.87 3.91
N ASN A 50 -19.14 15.70 4.09
CA ASN A 50 -20.27 15.16 3.31
C ASN A 50 -19.93 14.72 1.89
N LEU A 51 -18.66 14.85 1.45
CA LEU A 51 -18.23 14.30 0.18
C LEU A 51 -18.25 12.77 0.26
N GLU A 52 -18.84 12.13 -0.75
CA GLU A 52 -18.85 10.67 -0.86
C GLU A 52 -17.81 10.21 -1.87
N LEU A 53 -17.03 9.21 -1.52
CA LEU A 53 -16.07 8.60 -2.42
C LEU A 53 -15.81 7.15 -2.06
N LYS A 54 -15.11 6.45 -2.98
CA LYS A 54 -14.73 5.06 -2.76
C LYS A 54 -13.40 5.00 -2.02
N ALA A 55 -13.29 4.02 -1.12
CA ALA A 55 -12.07 3.75 -0.38
C ALA A 55 -11.90 2.25 -0.24
N ARG A 56 -10.63 1.82 -0.12
CA ARG A 56 -10.33 0.40 0.09
C ARG A 56 -9.98 0.18 1.56
N ILE A 57 -10.58 -0.83 2.17
CA ILE A 57 -10.27 -1.20 3.56
C ILE A 57 -8.91 -1.90 3.55
N ILE A 58 -7.93 -1.33 4.26
CA ILE A 58 -6.56 -1.84 4.30
C ILE A 58 -6.16 -2.40 5.66
N HIS A 59 -6.88 -2.04 6.72
CA HIS A 59 -6.58 -2.53 8.07
C HIS A 59 -7.81 -2.39 8.95
N THR A 60 -7.93 -3.29 9.93
CA THR A 60 -8.92 -3.18 11.00
C THR A 60 -8.20 -3.24 12.33
N ASP A 61 -8.60 -2.36 13.25
CA ASP A 61 -8.05 -2.30 14.59
C ASP A 61 -9.17 -2.54 15.60
N PRO A 62 -9.40 -3.80 16.02
CA PRO A 62 -10.50 -4.13 16.94
C PRO A 62 -10.34 -3.48 18.31
N MET A 63 -9.10 -3.26 18.75
CA MET A 63 -8.82 -2.65 20.06
C MET A 63 -9.36 -1.22 20.14
N ARG A 64 -9.30 -0.49 19.04
CA ARG A 64 -9.78 0.89 18.94
C ARG A 64 -11.12 0.99 18.22
N ASN A 65 -11.72 -0.15 17.87
CA ASN A 65 -12.95 -0.25 17.08
C ASN A 65 -12.86 0.63 15.83
N ARG A 66 -11.78 0.46 15.06
CA ARG A 66 -11.45 1.35 13.97
C ARG A 66 -11.18 0.58 12.68
N ILE A 67 -11.70 1.10 11.58
CA ILE A 67 -11.39 0.63 10.23
C ILE A 67 -10.49 1.65 9.57
N VAL A 68 -9.38 1.19 8.98
CA VAL A 68 -8.43 2.05 8.28
C VAL A 68 -8.60 1.83 6.79
N LEU A 69 -8.71 2.92 6.03
CA LEU A 69 -8.95 2.88 4.59
C LEU A 69 -7.93 3.70 3.81
N SER A 70 -7.91 3.47 2.50
CA SER A 70 -7.09 4.23 1.57
C SER A 70 -7.95 4.87 0.50
N PHE A 71 -7.68 6.14 0.20
CA PHE A 71 -8.26 6.86 -0.94
C PHE A 71 -7.39 6.77 -2.19
N LYS A 72 -6.22 6.14 -2.11
CA LYS A 72 -5.32 6.05 -3.26
C LYS A 72 -6.01 5.31 -4.40
N ARG A 73 -6.18 6.01 -5.53
CA ARG A 73 -6.88 5.45 -6.68
C ARG A 73 -6.21 4.17 -7.18
N SER A 74 -4.89 4.12 -7.14
CA SER A 74 -4.12 2.93 -7.54
C SER A 74 -4.42 1.71 -6.68
N LEU A 75 -4.80 1.90 -5.41
CA LEU A 75 -5.24 0.81 -4.55
C LEU A 75 -6.74 0.51 -4.72
N VAL A 76 -7.56 1.55 -4.83
CA VAL A 76 -9.02 1.41 -4.97
C VAL A 76 -9.38 0.65 -6.24
N THR A 77 -8.66 0.90 -7.34
CA THR A 77 -8.94 0.26 -8.64
C THR A 77 -8.18 -1.04 -8.87
N SER A 78 -7.27 -1.42 -7.98
CA SER A 78 -6.45 -2.62 -8.16
C SER A 78 -7.26 -3.89 -7.96
N GLU A 79 -7.01 -4.89 -8.80
CA GLU A 79 -7.59 -6.23 -8.68
C GLU A 79 -6.66 -7.19 -7.94
N LEU A 80 -5.45 -6.75 -7.56
CA LEU A 80 -4.51 -7.59 -6.84
C LEU A 80 -5.00 -7.83 -5.40
N PRO A 81 -4.69 -9.00 -4.82
CA PRO A 81 -5.09 -9.27 -3.44
C PRO A 81 -4.38 -8.34 -2.46
N LEU A 82 -5.06 -8.00 -1.38
CA LEU A 82 -4.45 -7.31 -0.25
C LEU A 82 -3.79 -8.35 0.64
N VAL A 83 -2.51 -8.18 0.94
CA VAL A 83 -1.78 -9.04 1.88
C VAL A 83 -1.71 -8.29 3.20
N ALA A 84 -2.52 -8.69 4.17
CA ALA A 84 -2.65 -8.00 5.46
C ALA A 84 -2.22 -8.86 6.65
N HIS A 85 -2.08 -10.17 6.46
CA HIS A 85 -1.68 -11.11 7.50
C HIS A 85 -0.51 -11.95 7.03
N MET A 86 0.35 -12.36 7.97
CA MET A 86 1.54 -13.16 7.66
C MET A 86 1.20 -14.46 6.93
N ASN A 87 0.07 -15.09 7.24
CA ASN A 87 -0.34 -16.31 6.57
C ASN A 87 -0.72 -16.12 5.11
N GLU A 88 -0.99 -14.89 4.70
CA GLU A 88 -1.26 -14.53 3.30
C GLU A 88 0.03 -14.17 2.54
N ALA A 89 1.10 -13.86 3.27
CA ALA A 89 2.39 -13.46 2.69
C ALA A 89 3.17 -14.72 2.30
N LYS A 90 2.98 -15.17 1.06
CA LYS A 90 3.63 -16.36 0.54
C LYS A 90 4.51 -16.01 -0.66
N VAL A 91 5.63 -16.73 -0.78
CA VAL A 91 6.54 -16.54 -1.91
C VAL A 91 5.78 -16.72 -3.23
N GLY A 92 5.98 -15.77 -4.14
CA GLY A 92 5.32 -15.76 -5.45
C GLY A 92 4.05 -14.94 -5.53
N VAL A 93 3.47 -14.53 -4.40
CA VAL A 93 2.28 -13.67 -4.41
C VAL A 93 2.64 -12.30 -4.92
N ILE A 94 1.83 -11.79 -5.84
CA ILE A 94 1.95 -10.42 -6.37
C ILE A 94 0.86 -9.57 -5.75
N THR A 95 1.26 -8.44 -5.18
CA THR A 95 0.36 -7.53 -4.48
C THR A 95 0.81 -6.09 -4.66
N ASN A 96 0.00 -5.15 -4.19
CA ASN A 96 0.39 -3.75 -4.15
C ASN A 96 1.13 -3.45 -2.85
N ALA A 97 2.11 -2.55 -2.93
CA ALA A 97 2.82 -2.03 -1.79
C ALA A 97 2.94 -0.51 -1.90
N VAL A 98 2.97 0.16 -0.75
CA VAL A 98 3.10 1.62 -0.70
C VAL A 98 4.48 1.94 -0.14
N VAL A 99 5.25 2.73 -0.87
CA VAL A 99 6.60 3.11 -0.44
C VAL A 99 6.51 3.95 0.83
N LEU A 100 7.20 3.53 1.89
CA LEU A 100 7.30 4.27 3.15
C LEU A 100 8.54 5.16 3.16
N ARG A 101 9.71 4.57 2.92
CA ARG A 101 10.97 5.31 2.91
C ARG A 101 12.09 4.45 2.31
N HIS A 102 13.17 5.12 1.94
CA HIS A 102 14.38 4.45 1.48
C HIS A 102 15.31 4.21 2.66
N LEU A 103 15.83 3.00 2.74
CA LEU A 103 16.89 2.62 3.67
C LEU A 103 18.23 2.71 2.96
N GLN A 104 19.31 2.26 3.59
CA GLN A 104 20.64 2.38 3.02
C GLN A 104 20.79 1.58 1.72
N ALA A 105 20.24 0.37 1.67
CA ALA A 105 20.38 -0.52 0.50
C ALA A 105 19.06 -1.15 0.06
N SER A 106 17.93 -0.63 0.55
CA SER A 106 16.60 -1.19 0.27
C SER A 106 15.53 -0.14 0.40
N ILE A 107 14.33 -0.48 -0.07
CA ILE A 107 13.14 0.36 0.03
C ILE A 107 12.19 -0.33 1.01
N LEU A 108 11.78 0.40 2.05
CA LEU A 108 10.77 -0.09 2.99
C LEU A 108 9.39 0.23 2.44
N VAL A 109 8.53 -0.77 2.36
CA VAL A 109 7.17 -0.64 1.84
C VAL A 109 6.16 -1.19 2.83
N GLU A 110 4.93 -0.68 2.73
CA GLU A 110 3.79 -1.15 3.49
C GLU A 110 2.93 -2.06 2.60
N LEU A 111 2.58 -3.22 3.13
CA LEU A 111 1.54 -4.08 2.56
C LEU A 111 0.21 -3.74 3.22
N GLY A 112 -0.73 -4.65 3.34
CA GLY A 112 -1.96 -4.39 4.09
C GLY A 112 -1.77 -4.56 5.59
N GLY A 113 -2.72 -4.09 6.37
CA GLY A 113 -2.67 -4.18 7.81
C GLY A 113 -1.47 -3.45 8.39
N THR A 114 -0.68 -4.16 9.19
CA THR A 114 0.57 -3.65 9.75
C THR A 114 1.79 -4.28 9.10
N LEU A 115 1.60 -5.09 8.06
CA LEU A 115 2.70 -5.78 7.40
C LEU A 115 3.57 -4.83 6.59
N ARG A 116 4.87 -5.03 6.67
CA ARG A 116 5.87 -4.30 5.93
C ARG A 116 6.81 -5.27 5.23
N ALA A 117 7.38 -4.83 4.12
CA ALA A 117 8.35 -5.60 3.37
C ALA A 117 9.53 -4.72 2.99
N VAL A 118 10.65 -5.32 2.65
CA VAL A 118 11.82 -4.62 2.14
C VAL A 118 12.09 -5.08 0.72
N ILE A 119 12.43 -4.12 -0.15
CA ILE A 119 12.80 -4.38 -1.54
C ILE A 119 14.27 -4.00 -1.67
N PRO A 120 15.18 -4.97 -1.82
CA PRO A 120 16.60 -4.63 -2.07
C PRO A 120 16.71 -3.77 -3.33
N PHE A 121 17.65 -2.83 -3.36
CA PHE A 121 17.84 -1.97 -4.53
C PHE A 121 18.08 -2.80 -5.80
N SER A 122 18.74 -3.93 -5.69
CA SER A 122 18.96 -4.85 -6.81
C SER A 122 17.66 -5.44 -7.37
N GLU A 123 16.58 -5.44 -6.59
CA GLU A 123 15.28 -5.95 -6.98
C GLU A 123 14.29 -4.84 -7.35
N ALA A 124 14.70 -3.58 -7.28
CA ALA A 124 13.82 -2.45 -7.62
C ALA A 124 13.81 -2.17 -9.12
N SER A 125 14.88 -2.53 -9.85
CA SER A 125 14.99 -2.26 -11.27
C SER A 125 15.81 -3.35 -11.96
N ALA A 126 15.48 -3.62 -13.22
CA ALA A 126 16.25 -4.55 -14.06
C ALA A 126 17.63 -3.99 -14.41
N THR A 127 17.83 -2.68 -14.33
CA THR A 127 19.11 -2.02 -14.57
C THR A 127 19.64 -1.43 -13.27
N THR A 128 20.98 -1.38 -13.16
CA THR A 128 21.61 -0.74 -12.01
C THR A 128 21.30 0.74 -11.98
N MET A 129 20.79 1.23 -10.84
CA MET A 129 20.45 2.64 -10.65
C MET A 129 21.13 3.19 -9.41
N LEU A 130 21.47 4.49 -9.45
CA LEU A 130 21.94 5.19 -8.26
C LEU A 130 20.80 5.35 -7.26
N SER A 131 21.16 5.46 -5.97
CA SER A 131 20.15 5.60 -4.91
C SER A 131 19.27 6.84 -5.12
N GLU A 132 19.83 7.94 -5.60
CA GLU A 132 19.06 9.16 -5.90
C GLU A 132 18.04 8.94 -7.01
N GLN A 133 18.38 8.16 -8.04
CA GLN A 133 17.46 7.82 -9.12
C GLN A 133 16.30 6.97 -8.60
N LEU A 134 16.59 6.00 -7.72
CA LEU A 134 15.55 5.17 -7.12
C LEU A 134 14.63 5.99 -6.21
N GLN A 135 15.17 6.96 -5.47
CA GLN A 135 14.37 7.86 -4.64
C GLN A 135 13.42 8.71 -5.47
N GLN A 136 13.85 9.16 -6.64
CA GLN A 136 12.99 9.93 -7.55
C GLN A 136 11.92 9.07 -8.19
N LEU A 137 12.26 7.83 -8.54
CA LEU A 137 11.33 6.90 -9.18
C LEU A 137 10.32 6.33 -8.19
N TYR A 138 10.75 6.08 -6.94
CA TYR A 138 9.94 5.47 -5.89
C TYR A 138 9.89 6.36 -4.65
N PRO A 139 9.22 7.52 -4.73
CA PRO A 139 9.09 8.38 -3.55
C PRO A 139 8.10 7.80 -2.54
N ALA A 140 8.19 8.27 -1.30
CA ALA A 140 7.25 7.88 -0.26
C ALA A 140 5.81 8.12 -0.71
N GLY A 141 4.93 7.15 -0.47
CA GLY A 141 3.55 7.21 -0.88
C GLY A 141 3.25 6.60 -2.24
N LYS A 142 4.28 6.31 -3.05
CA LYS A 142 4.06 5.68 -4.36
C LYS A 142 3.59 4.25 -4.18
N VAL A 143 2.56 3.86 -4.94
CA VAL A 143 2.09 2.48 -4.98
C VAL A 143 2.86 1.73 -6.06
N VAL A 144 3.41 0.59 -5.69
CA VAL A 144 4.18 -0.27 -6.59
C VAL A 144 3.63 -1.69 -6.54
N LYS A 145 3.72 -2.38 -7.66
CA LYS A 145 3.41 -3.79 -7.73
C LYS A 145 4.65 -4.56 -7.32
N VAL A 146 4.50 -5.51 -6.39
CA VAL A 146 5.62 -6.30 -5.88
C VAL A 146 5.29 -7.77 -5.90
N ARG A 147 6.34 -8.59 -6.02
CA ARG A 147 6.27 -10.03 -5.85
C ARG A 147 7.01 -10.40 -4.59
N ILE A 148 6.38 -11.16 -3.71
CA ILE A 148 7.01 -11.63 -2.47
C ILE A 148 8.04 -12.70 -2.83
N THR A 149 9.30 -12.49 -2.42
CA THR A 149 10.42 -13.38 -2.75
C THR A 149 10.89 -14.20 -1.56
N LYS A 150 10.69 -13.71 -0.34
CA LYS A 150 11.12 -14.41 0.87
C LYS A 150 10.22 -14.02 2.04
N VAL A 151 9.90 -15.00 2.88
CA VAL A 151 9.11 -14.79 4.09
C VAL A 151 9.77 -15.52 5.25
N GLU A 152 9.99 -14.81 6.34
CA GLU A 152 10.50 -15.37 7.60
C GLU A 152 9.43 -15.17 8.67
N PRO A 153 8.52 -16.16 8.89
CA PRO A 153 7.40 -15.97 9.83
C PRO A 153 7.84 -15.72 11.26
N GLU A 154 8.97 -16.27 11.66
CA GLU A 154 9.48 -16.15 13.04
C GLU A 154 9.86 -14.71 13.39
N THR A 155 10.41 -13.97 12.43
CA THR A 155 10.84 -12.58 12.63
C THR A 155 9.84 -11.58 12.06
N GLY A 156 8.85 -12.04 11.30
CA GLY A 156 7.91 -11.19 10.58
C GLY A 156 8.52 -10.49 9.38
N ARG A 157 9.70 -10.95 8.93
CA ARG A 157 10.42 -10.31 7.82
C ARG A 157 9.90 -10.81 6.49
N ILE A 158 9.61 -9.87 5.59
CA ILE A 158 9.15 -10.14 4.23
C ILE A 158 10.06 -9.38 3.26
N MET A 159 10.54 -10.08 2.24
CA MET A 159 11.29 -9.47 1.15
C MET A 159 10.48 -9.55 -0.13
N ALA A 160 10.59 -8.53 -0.97
CA ALA A 160 9.81 -8.43 -2.19
C ALA A 160 10.66 -7.86 -3.32
N SER A 161 10.14 -7.94 -4.55
CA SER A 161 10.82 -7.49 -5.75
C SER A 161 9.85 -6.74 -6.64
N ILE A 162 10.26 -5.61 -7.16
CA ILE A 162 9.52 -4.88 -8.19
C ILE A 162 9.84 -5.48 -9.55
N LYS A 163 11.11 -5.73 -9.83
CA LYS A 163 11.51 -6.22 -11.16
C LYS A 163 10.93 -7.58 -11.49
N GLN A 164 10.63 -8.42 -10.49
CA GLN A 164 10.04 -9.74 -10.72
C GLN A 164 8.53 -9.69 -10.98
N THR A 165 7.96 -8.51 -11.13
CA THR A 165 6.57 -8.34 -11.58
C THR A 165 6.49 -7.99 -13.06
N SER A 166 7.62 -7.80 -13.75
CA SER A 166 7.64 -7.42 -15.15
C SER A 166 7.14 -8.58 -16.02
N PRO A 167 6.47 -8.28 -17.16
CA PRO A 167 6.06 -9.35 -18.08
C PRO A 167 7.21 -10.20 -18.59
N GLU A 168 8.38 -9.61 -18.78
CA GLU A 168 9.58 -10.31 -19.22
C GLU A 168 10.01 -11.38 -18.22
N PHE A 169 10.02 -11.04 -16.94
CA PHE A 169 10.36 -11.99 -15.87
C PHE A 169 9.35 -13.12 -15.80
N LEU A 170 8.04 -12.78 -15.85
CA LEU A 170 6.98 -13.78 -15.78
C LEU A 170 6.99 -14.73 -16.97
N GLN A 171 7.36 -14.27 -18.15
CA GLN A 171 7.52 -15.12 -19.32
C GLN A 171 8.66 -16.15 -19.12
N HIS A 172 9.75 -15.75 -18.49
CA HIS A 172 10.85 -16.65 -18.19
C HIS A 172 10.44 -17.81 -17.28
N LEU A 173 9.56 -17.55 -16.33
CA LEU A 173 9.06 -18.59 -15.42
C LEU A 173 8.20 -19.62 -16.14
N ASN A 174 7.51 -19.22 -17.20
CA ASN A 174 6.60 -20.10 -17.94
C ASN A 174 7.31 -20.97 -18.99
N VAL A 175 8.59 -20.73 -19.26
CA VAL A 175 9.38 -21.49 -20.24
C VAL A 175 10.11 -22.69 -19.59
N GLU A 176 10.24 -22.67 -18.26
CA GLU A 176 10.80 -23.79 -17.49
C GLU A 176 9.73 -24.78 -17.09
#